data_4977bb38c3477b726377d51fd813a5ab
#
_entry.id   4977bb38c3477b726377d51fd813a5ab
#
_cell.length_a   1.000
_cell.length_b   1.000
_cell.length_c   1.000
_cell.angle_alpha   90.00
_cell.angle_beta   90.00
_cell.angle_gamma   90.00
#
_symmetry.space_group_name_H-M   'P 1'
#
loop_
_entity.id
_entity.type
_entity.pdbx_description
1 polymer ?
#
loop_
_entity_poly.entity_id
_entity_poly.type
_entity_poly.pdbx_seq_one_letter_code
_entity_poly.pdbx_strand_id
1 'polypeptide(L)'
;KGTAFSNGEQLTADKINNLLDLATFNQSATDSASTTVNSASQIVVADSGITTAKLAADAVETAKIKDANVTKAKIEDVADYKVLGNVSGATAAPAEVSILDEDDMTSDSATALATQQSIKAYVDEYAMKYSGVTGTGLQTSGFSTYRDLDLSSTVGANRTLVIMEVHSGTVGLNLFFRAKGSAVKPYGSGNIAGYGSSGGVTGIAGDGFTCIINTNENGVLEYTGNTTSTGINYTIQAYQKLA
;
A
#
# COMPACT_ATOMS: atom_id res chain seq x y z
N LYS A 1 19.27 36.87 -57.10
CA LYS A 1 19.29 38.28 -57.57
C LYS A 1 18.57 38.32 -58.89
N GLY A 2 17.40 38.97 -58.99
CA GLY A 2 16.75 39.21 -60.25
C GLY A 2 17.63 39.92 -61.23
N THR A 3 17.28 39.92 -62.54
CA THR A 3 18.02 40.59 -63.59
C THR A 3 18.20 42.07 -63.25
N ALA A 4 19.44 42.56 -63.14
CA ALA A 4 19.67 43.97 -62.94
C ALA A 4 19.31 44.74 -64.22
N PHE A 5 18.55 45.81 -64.05
CA PHE A 5 18.25 46.71 -65.17
C PHE A 5 19.39 47.73 -65.31
N SER A 6 19.79 47.93 -66.54
CA SER A 6 20.75 48.94 -66.85
C SER A 6 20.09 50.33 -66.96
N ASN A 7 20.85 51.36 -66.63
CA ASN A 7 20.32 52.76 -66.70
C ASN A 7 19.93 53.07 -68.17
N GLY A 8 18.66 53.49 -68.39
CA GLY A 8 18.12 53.74 -69.70
C GLY A 8 17.48 52.52 -70.39
N GLU A 9 17.47 51.36 -69.77
CA GLU A 9 16.83 50.16 -70.33
C GLU A 9 15.32 50.26 -70.25
N GLN A 10 14.62 49.96 -71.35
CA GLN A 10 13.19 49.99 -71.40
C GLN A 10 12.58 48.79 -70.68
N LEU A 11 11.72 49.05 -69.74
CA LEU A 11 10.90 48.02 -69.07
C LEU A 11 9.78 47.57 -70.02
N THR A 12 9.91 46.39 -70.54
CA THR A 12 8.86 45.72 -71.29
C THR A 12 8.00 44.85 -70.37
N ALA A 13 6.74 44.55 -70.83
CA ALA A 13 5.86 43.68 -70.08
C ALA A 13 6.53 42.29 -69.79
N ASP A 14 7.26 41.76 -70.79
CA ASP A 14 7.92 40.45 -70.65
C ASP A 14 9.03 40.48 -69.57
N LYS A 15 9.77 41.58 -69.48
CA LYS A 15 10.80 41.76 -68.45
C LYS A 15 10.17 41.86 -67.05
N ILE A 16 9.04 42.56 -66.92
CA ILE A 16 8.28 42.64 -65.67
C ILE A 16 7.70 41.29 -65.31
N ASN A 17 7.09 40.59 -66.23
CA ASN A 17 6.53 39.25 -66.02
C ASN A 17 7.62 38.25 -65.62
N ASN A 18 8.75 38.27 -66.33
CA ASN A 18 9.90 37.43 -65.96
C ASN A 18 10.44 37.79 -64.53
N LEU A 19 10.44 39.04 -64.17
CA LEU A 19 10.85 39.42 -62.80
C LEU A 19 9.88 38.92 -61.75
N LEU A 20 8.58 38.93 -62.03
CA LEU A 20 7.52 38.44 -61.15
C LEU A 20 7.55 36.89 -61.11
N ASP A 21 7.71 36.23 -62.25
CA ASP A 21 7.80 34.78 -62.35
C ASP A 21 9.07 34.21 -61.70
N LEU A 22 10.15 34.99 -61.73
CA LEU A 22 11.44 34.64 -61.07
C LEU A 22 11.52 35.21 -59.62
N ALA A 23 10.50 35.92 -59.15
CA ALA A 23 10.45 36.42 -57.78
C ALA A 23 10.27 35.24 -56.78
N THR A 24 11.36 34.52 -56.59
CA THR A 24 11.42 33.41 -55.64
C THR A 24 12.05 33.88 -54.31
N PHE A 25 11.59 33.39 -53.22
CA PHE A 25 12.33 33.58 -51.99
C PHE A 25 13.66 32.83 -52.06
N ASN A 26 14.72 33.53 -51.81
CA ASN A 26 16.04 32.90 -51.69
C ASN A 26 16.42 32.78 -50.21
N GLN A 27 17.49 32.05 -49.93
CA GLN A 27 17.94 31.80 -48.56
C GLN A 27 18.19 33.08 -47.73
N SER A 28 18.51 34.22 -48.38
CA SER A 28 18.71 35.49 -47.69
C SER A 28 17.39 36.14 -47.19
N ALA A 29 16.20 35.60 -47.61
CA ALA A 29 14.93 36.04 -47.11
C ALA A 29 14.59 35.41 -45.73
N THR A 30 15.45 34.56 -45.22
CA THR A 30 15.28 33.86 -43.95
C THR A 30 16.51 33.99 -43.10
N ASP A 31 16.39 33.67 -41.79
CA ASP A 31 17.50 33.63 -40.84
C ASP A 31 18.33 32.33 -40.91
N SER A 32 17.88 31.36 -41.75
CA SER A 32 18.45 30.02 -41.90
C SER A 32 18.48 29.18 -40.62
N ALA A 33 18.02 29.73 -39.50
CA ALA A 33 17.95 29.07 -38.20
C ALA A 33 16.52 28.74 -37.77
N SER A 34 15.62 29.72 -37.89
CA SER A 34 14.18 29.52 -37.57
C SER A 34 13.39 29.13 -38.78
N THR A 35 13.72 29.78 -39.91
CA THR A 35 13.06 29.59 -41.20
C THR A 35 14.07 29.35 -42.29
N THR A 36 13.68 28.60 -43.29
CA THR A 36 14.48 28.32 -44.47
C THR A 36 13.61 28.38 -45.73
N VAL A 37 14.22 28.48 -46.89
CA VAL A 37 13.52 28.36 -48.18
C VAL A 37 13.66 26.92 -48.70
N ASN A 38 12.56 26.25 -48.96
CA ASN A 38 12.55 24.89 -49.54
C ASN A 38 12.81 24.90 -51.06
N SER A 39 12.94 23.73 -51.65
CA SER A 39 13.17 23.55 -53.10
C SER A 39 12.01 24.11 -53.96
N ALA A 40 10.84 24.31 -53.42
CA ALA A 40 9.69 24.93 -54.09
C ALA A 40 9.64 26.47 -53.87
N SER A 41 10.72 27.08 -53.37
CA SER A 41 10.82 28.51 -53.09
C SER A 41 9.81 29.01 -52.04
N GLN A 42 9.40 28.18 -51.11
CA GLN A 42 8.50 28.54 -50.03
C GLN A 42 9.31 28.74 -48.74
N ILE A 43 8.91 29.74 -47.93
CA ILE A 43 9.46 29.89 -46.59
C ILE A 43 8.80 28.87 -45.66
N VAL A 44 9.60 28.00 -45.08
CA VAL A 44 9.18 26.96 -44.14
C VAL A 44 9.94 27.07 -42.84
N VAL A 45 9.40 26.52 -41.79
CA VAL A 45 10.14 26.42 -40.54
C VAL A 45 11.29 25.44 -40.72
N ALA A 46 12.50 25.84 -40.37
CA ALA A 46 13.67 24.97 -40.45
C ALA A 46 13.55 23.82 -39.41
N ASP A 47 14.22 22.70 -39.72
CA ASP A 47 14.33 21.61 -38.73
C ASP A 47 14.94 22.16 -37.44
N SER A 48 14.33 21.87 -36.29
CA SER A 48 14.67 22.46 -34.99
C SER A 48 14.54 23.99 -34.93
N GLY A 49 13.85 24.60 -35.89
CA GLY A 49 13.71 26.07 -36.00
C GLY A 49 12.86 26.69 -34.89
N ILE A 50 11.99 25.90 -34.24
CA ILE A 50 11.23 26.32 -33.07
C ILE A 50 11.98 25.86 -31.82
N THR A 51 12.69 26.79 -31.20
CA THR A 51 13.40 26.57 -29.92
C THR A 51 12.52 26.98 -28.74
N THR A 52 12.88 26.58 -27.52
CA THR A 52 12.18 27.01 -26.29
C THR A 52 12.10 28.53 -26.15
N ALA A 53 13.13 29.28 -26.58
CA ALA A 53 13.13 30.72 -26.55
C ALA A 53 12.13 31.38 -27.51
N LYS A 54 11.64 30.63 -28.51
CA LYS A 54 10.65 31.12 -29.49
C LYS A 54 9.20 30.75 -29.12
N LEU A 55 9.03 29.93 -28.10
CA LEU A 55 7.74 29.65 -27.48
C LEU A 55 7.60 30.57 -26.29
N ALA A 56 6.63 31.50 -26.35
CA ALA A 56 6.28 32.29 -25.18
C ALA A 56 5.78 31.36 -24.04
N ALA A 57 5.83 31.86 -22.81
CA ALA A 57 5.13 31.18 -21.73
C ALA A 57 3.65 30.98 -22.13
N ASP A 58 3.13 29.81 -21.81
CA ASP A 58 1.74 29.40 -22.12
C ASP A 58 1.36 29.35 -23.63
N ALA A 59 2.35 29.40 -24.52
CA ALA A 59 2.10 29.30 -25.97
C ALA A 59 1.46 27.97 -26.40
N VAL A 60 1.68 26.90 -25.58
CA VAL A 60 1.11 25.58 -25.81
C VAL A 60 0.00 25.34 -24.76
N GLU A 61 -1.20 25.70 -25.09
CA GLU A 61 -2.41 25.46 -24.28
C GLU A 61 -2.96 24.05 -24.52
N THR A 62 -3.84 23.58 -23.63
CA THR A 62 -4.49 22.26 -23.73
C THR A 62 -5.13 22.01 -25.11
N ALA A 63 -5.77 23.01 -25.69
CA ALA A 63 -6.38 22.92 -27.01
C ALA A 63 -5.38 22.73 -28.17
N LYS A 64 -4.09 22.98 -27.94
CA LYS A 64 -3.02 22.79 -28.94
C LYS A 64 -2.46 21.35 -28.90
N ILE A 65 -2.79 20.59 -27.86
CA ILE A 65 -2.37 19.20 -27.70
C ILE A 65 -3.59 18.33 -28.00
N LYS A 66 -3.53 17.60 -29.13
CA LYS A 66 -4.61 16.66 -29.47
C LYS A 66 -4.66 15.55 -28.42
N ASP A 67 -5.88 15.10 -28.10
CA ASP A 67 -6.10 13.97 -27.17
C ASP A 67 -5.25 12.76 -27.55
N ALA A 68 -4.71 12.09 -26.55
CA ALA A 68 -3.80 10.94 -26.66
C ALA A 68 -2.41 11.25 -27.27
N ASN A 69 -2.06 12.52 -27.55
CA ASN A 69 -0.72 12.85 -28.08
C ASN A 69 0.37 12.88 -27.00
N VAL A 70 0.03 13.05 -25.72
CA VAL A 70 0.98 12.91 -24.62
C VAL A 70 1.05 11.44 -24.23
N THR A 71 1.95 10.72 -24.84
CA THR A 71 2.22 9.30 -24.54
C THR A 71 3.21 9.17 -23.38
N LYS A 72 3.34 7.94 -22.83
CA LYS A 72 4.32 7.66 -21.75
C LYS A 72 5.74 8.11 -22.10
N ALA A 73 6.15 7.97 -23.35
CA ALA A 73 7.48 8.39 -23.83
C ALA A 73 7.69 9.90 -23.85
N LYS A 74 6.66 10.71 -23.59
CA LYS A 74 6.72 12.18 -23.53
C LYS A 74 6.58 12.74 -22.11
N ILE A 75 6.39 11.85 -21.14
CA ILE A 75 6.39 12.17 -19.72
C ILE A 75 7.81 11.90 -19.22
N GLU A 76 8.31 12.77 -18.36
CA GLU A 76 9.61 12.57 -17.68
C GLU A 76 9.65 11.19 -17.00
N ASP A 77 10.82 10.57 -16.98
CA ASP A 77 11.02 9.29 -16.31
C ASP A 77 10.67 9.42 -14.81
N VAL A 78 9.87 8.48 -14.34
CA VAL A 78 9.49 8.39 -12.93
C VAL A 78 10.41 7.36 -12.27
N ALA A 79 10.99 7.70 -11.12
CA ALA A 79 11.88 6.80 -10.42
C ALA A 79 11.17 5.51 -9.95
N ASP A 80 11.94 4.46 -9.70
CA ASP A 80 11.42 3.19 -9.23
C ASP A 80 10.67 3.35 -7.90
N TYR A 81 9.60 2.60 -7.73
CA TYR A 81 8.71 2.71 -6.58
C TYR A 81 8.13 4.12 -6.37
N LYS A 82 7.88 4.84 -7.47
CA LYS A 82 7.22 6.15 -7.46
C LYS A 82 6.02 6.20 -8.39
N VAL A 83 5.12 7.09 -8.09
CA VAL A 83 4.02 7.51 -8.98
C VAL A 83 3.97 9.03 -9.02
N LEU A 84 3.48 9.61 -10.11
CA LEU A 84 3.20 11.04 -10.16
C LEU A 84 1.85 11.32 -9.50
N GLY A 85 1.86 12.16 -8.49
CA GLY A 85 0.66 12.51 -7.73
C GLY A 85 0.82 13.83 -6.98
N ASN A 86 -0.24 14.26 -6.31
CA ASN A 86 -0.21 15.43 -5.45
C ASN A 86 -0.72 15.06 -4.06
N VAL A 87 0.15 15.06 -3.09
CA VAL A 87 -0.12 14.77 -1.67
C VAL A 87 0.16 15.98 -0.77
N SER A 88 0.25 17.20 -1.35
CA SER A 88 0.57 18.43 -0.62
C SER A 88 -0.58 18.98 0.23
N GLY A 89 -1.80 18.44 0.09
CA GLY A 89 -3.00 18.97 0.74
C GLY A 89 -3.58 20.22 0.08
N ALA A 90 -3.01 20.70 -1.04
CA ALA A 90 -3.47 21.84 -1.81
C ALA A 90 -3.34 21.57 -3.32
N THR A 91 -3.89 22.44 -4.15
CA THR A 91 -3.68 22.36 -5.60
C THR A 91 -2.22 22.68 -5.91
N ALA A 92 -1.51 21.72 -6.50
CA ALA A 92 -0.09 21.83 -6.87
C ALA A 92 0.22 20.98 -8.12
N ALA A 93 1.36 21.23 -8.74
CA ALA A 93 1.88 20.36 -9.79
C ALA A 93 2.10 18.93 -9.24
N PRO A 94 1.94 17.88 -10.07
CA PRO A 94 2.29 16.53 -9.69
C PRO A 94 3.77 16.44 -9.30
N ALA A 95 4.05 15.64 -8.27
CA ALA A 95 5.40 15.29 -7.83
C ALA A 95 5.50 13.77 -7.67
N GLU A 96 6.70 13.25 -7.50
CA GLU A 96 6.86 11.82 -7.21
C GLU A 96 6.38 11.49 -5.80
N VAL A 97 5.42 10.57 -5.72
CA VAL A 97 4.89 10.00 -4.49
C VAL A 97 5.46 8.60 -4.32
N SER A 98 5.98 8.29 -3.13
CA SER A 98 6.57 6.99 -2.83
C SER A 98 5.52 5.89 -2.79
N ILE A 99 5.89 4.71 -3.31
CA ILE A 99 5.23 3.44 -3.01
C ILE A 99 6.13 2.73 -1.99
N LEU A 100 5.58 2.40 -0.82
CA LEU A 100 6.30 1.72 0.26
C LEU A 100 5.91 0.24 0.29
N ASP A 101 6.91 -0.61 0.48
CA ASP A 101 6.77 -2.05 0.61
C ASP A 101 7.20 -2.46 2.03
N GLU A 102 6.31 -2.25 3.00
CA GLU A 102 6.54 -2.45 4.43
C GLU A 102 5.44 -3.34 5.00
N ASP A 103 5.78 -4.55 5.42
CA ASP A 103 4.83 -5.55 5.90
C ASP A 103 4.13 -5.16 7.21
N ASP A 104 4.78 -4.34 8.02
CA ASP A 104 4.29 -3.87 9.33
C ASP A 104 3.77 -2.43 9.33
N MET A 105 3.83 -1.73 8.16
CA MET A 105 3.41 -0.33 8.02
C MET A 105 4.12 0.63 9.00
N THR A 106 5.36 0.34 9.38
CA THR A 106 6.11 1.08 10.41
C THR A 106 6.26 2.56 10.12
N SER A 107 6.32 2.96 8.84
CA SER A 107 6.47 4.38 8.47
C SER A 107 5.25 5.23 8.79
N ASP A 108 4.06 4.64 8.95
CA ASP A 108 2.78 5.34 9.20
C ASP A 108 2.62 6.61 8.31
N SER A 109 2.96 6.48 7.05
CA SER A 109 3.07 7.62 6.14
C SER A 109 1.71 8.11 5.65
N ALA A 110 1.39 9.37 5.93
CA ALA A 110 0.18 10.01 5.41
C ALA A 110 0.26 10.38 3.91
N THR A 111 1.43 10.24 3.28
CA THR A 111 1.68 10.75 1.93
C THR A 111 2.26 9.71 0.96
N ALA A 112 2.48 8.48 1.41
CA ALA A 112 2.94 7.39 0.57
C ALA A 112 1.81 6.39 0.26
N LEU A 113 2.01 5.55 -0.73
CA LEU A 113 1.13 4.44 -1.07
C LEU A 113 1.77 3.14 -0.56
N ALA A 114 0.95 2.20 -0.09
CA ALA A 114 1.41 0.86 0.25
C ALA A 114 1.24 -0.10 -0.95
N THR A 115 2.13 -1.09 -1.04
CA THR A 115 1.94 -2.18 -2.00
C THR A 115 0.79 -3.10 -1.56
N GLN A 116 0.23 -3.87 -2.50
CA GLN A 116 -0.75 -4.91 -2.17
C GLN A 116 -0.16 -5.97 -1.23
N GLN A 117 1.14 -6.27 -1.39
CA GLN A 117 1.85 -7.22 -0.57
C GLN A 117 1.94 -6.74 0.88
N SER A 118 2.34 -5.48 1.11
CA SER A 118 2.37 -4.85 2.44
C SER A 118 1.01 -4.86 3.12
N ILE A 119 -0.04 -4.44 2.40
CA ILE A 119 -1.42 -4.44 2.94
C ILE A 119 -1.84 -5.86 3.31
N LYS A 120 -1.55 -6.84 2.44
CA LYS A 120 -1.89 -8.24 2.70
C LYS A 120 -1.13 -8.79 3.90
N ALA A 121 0.18 -8.53 4.00
CA ALA A 121 1.02 -8.98 5.11
C ALA A 121 0.53 -8.41 6.44
N TYR A 122 0.26 -7.10 6.49
CA TYR A 122 -0.28 -6.44 7.68
C TYR A 122 -1.65 -7.02 8.09
N VAL A 123 -2.57 -7.18 7.13
CA VAL A 123 -3.90 -7.75 7.43
C VAL A 123 -3.76 -9.20 7.88
N ASP A 124 -2.94 -10.01 7.22
CA ASP A 124 -2.74 -11.43 7.58
C ASP A 124 -2.10 -11.57 8.97
N GLU A 125 -1.29 -10.60 9.39
CA GLU A 125 -0.67 -10.61 10.72
C GLU A 125 -1.70 -10.32 11.83
N TYR A 126 -2.56 -9.33 11.64
CA TYR A 126 -3.49 -8.85 12.67
C TYR A 126 -4.92 -9.33 12.51
N ALA A 127 -5.27 -9.98 11.41
CA ALA A 127 -6.59 -10.55 11.23
C ALA A 127 -6.86 -11.71 12.20
N MET A 128 -8.11 -11.86 12.60
CA MET A 128 -8.54 -13.04 13.36
C MET A 128 -8.44 -14.27 12.48
N LYS A 129 -7.66 -15.26 12.91
CA LYS A 129 -7.44 -16.51 12.21
C LYS A 129 -8.30 -17.63 12.81
N TYR A 130 -9.06 -18.32 11.98
CA TYR A 130 -9.75 -19.54 12.39
C TYR A 130 -8.78 -20.71 12.44
N SER A 131 -8.92 -21.57 13.42
CA SER A 131 -7.98 -22.65 13.66
C SER A 131 -8.62 -24.03 13.61
N GLY A 132 -9.38 -24.43 14.60
CA GLY A 132 -9.89 -25.79 14.75
C GLY A 132 -8.85 -26.79 15.31
N VAL A 133 -7.68 -26.30 15.76
CA VAL A 133 -6.67 -27.15 16.41
C VAL A 133 -7.17 -27.60 17.76
N THR A 134 -7.17 -28.90 17.98
CA THR A 134 -7.58 -29.54 19.22
C THR A 134 -6.37 -30.04 20.00
N GLY A 135 -6.40 -29.90 21.31
CA GLY A 135 -5.49 -30.53 22.23
C GLY A 135 -6.25 -31.38 23.26
N THR A 136 -5.62 -32.42 23.71
CA THR A 136 -6.23 -33.37 24.65
C THR A 136 -5.33 -33.64 25.84
N GLY A 137 -5.93 -34.18 26.91
CA GLY A 137 -5.15 -34.70 28.05
C GLY A 137 -4.63 -33.64 29.01
N LEU A 138 -5.20 -32.42 29.02
CA LEU A 138 -4.90 -31.48 30.09
C LEU A 138 -5.32 -32.06 31.44
N GLN A 139 -4.51 -31.79 32.48
CA GLN A 139 -4.71 -32.36 33.82
C GLN A 139 -4.70 -31.24 34.85
N THR A 140 -5.58 -31.36 35.84
CA THR A 140 -5.62 -30.47 37.01
C THR A 140 -5.42 -31.25 38.32
N SER A 141 -4.97 -30.55 39.37
CA SER A 141 -4.73 -31.13 40.68
C SER A 141 -5.14 -30.18 41.84
N GLY A 142 -6.10 -29.34 41.60
CA GLY A 142 -6.56 -28.31 42.55
C GLY A 142 -6.00 -26.91 42.20
N PHE A 143 -6.67 -25.87 42.70
CA PHE A 143 -6.34 -24.47 42.35
C PHE A 143 -4.98 -23.97 42.82
N SER A 144 -4.27 -24.74 43.60
CA SER A 144 -2.91 -24.38 44.10
C SER A 144 -1.81 -24.68 43.08
N THR A 145 -2.11 -25.48 42.04
CA THR A 145 -1.14 -25.95 41.07
C THR A 145 -1.50 -25.46 39.67
N TYR A 146 -0.70 -24.57 39.13
CA TYR A 146 -0.82 -24.14 37.74
C TYR A 146 0.04 -24.99 36.83
N ARG A 147 -0.44 -25.23 35.64
CA ARG A 147 0.26 -25.94 34.58
C ARG A 147 0.28 -25.11 33.33
N ASP A 148 1.34 -25.21 32.59
CA ASP A 148 1.50 -24.51 31.30
C ASP A 148 0.66 -25.18 30.21
N LEU A 149 0.03 -24.36 29.40
CA LEU A 149 -0.54 -24.73 28.10
C LEU A 149 0.17 -23.90 27.04
N ASP A 150 1.13 -24.53 26.38
CA ASP A 150 1.90 -23.92 25.32
C ASP A 150 1.12 -24.04 24.00
N LEU A 151 0.70 -22.89 23.47
CA LEU A 151 -0.02 -22.76 22.22
C LEU A 151 0.89 -22.17 21.12
N SER A 152 2.17 -21.94 21.37
CA SER A 152 3.08 -21.24 20.46
C SER A 152 3.19 -21.91 19.09
N SER A 153 3.03 -23.23 19.01
CA SER A 153 2.99 -23.95 17.73
C SER A 153 1.81 -23.60 16.83
N THR A 154 0.72 -23.10 17.42
CA THR A 154 -0.50 -22.74 16.68
C THR A 154 -0.63 -21.22 16.52
N VAL A 155 -0.40 -20.46 17.59
CA VAL A 155 -0.66 -19.02 17.61
C VAL A 155 0.62 -18.18 17.45
N GLY A 156 1.77 -18.82 17.41
CA GLY A 156 3.08 -18.18 17.41
C GLY A 156 3.55 -17.80 18.81
N ALA A 157 4.85 -17.52 18.95
CA ALA A 157 5.46 -17.00 20.18
C ALA A 157 5.19 -15.49 20.28
N ASN A 158 3.94 -15.11 20.46
CA ASN A 158 3.48 -13.73 20.56
C ASN A 158 2.33 -13.64 21.57
N ARG A 159 2.11 -12.44 22.07
CA ARG A 159 0.90 -12.12 22.81
C ARG A 159 -0.32 -12.19 21.87
N THR A 160 -1.23 -13.12 22.14
CA THR A 160 -2.32 -13.47 21.21
C THR A 160 -3.63 -13.58 21.96
N LEU A 161 -4.69 -12.98 21.42
CA LEU A 161 -6.07 -13.23 21.86
C LEU A 161 -6.49 -14.59 21.29
N VAL A 162 -6.90 -15.50 22.15
CA VAL A 162 -7.34 -16.86 21.80
C VAL A 162 -8.80 -17.05 22.19
N ILE A 163 -9.61 -17.54 21.26
CA ILE A 163 -10.96 -18.06 21.51
C ILE A 163 -10.84 -19.56 21.52
N MET A 164 -11.08 -20.15 22.68
CA MET A 164 -10.88 -21.58 22.91
C MET A 164 -12.14 -22.19 23.52
N GLU A 165 -12.57 -23.31 22.97
CA GLU A 165 -13.61 -24.15 23.55
C GLU A 165 -12.94 -25.25 24.37
N VAL A 166 -13.44 -25.48 25.59
CA VAL A 166 -12.86 -26.45 26.53
C VAL A 166 -13.92 -27.41 26.97
N HIS A 167 -13.62 -28.70 26.92
CA HIS A 167 -14.48 -29.79 27.32
C HIS A 167 -13.82 -30.68 28.36
N SER A 168 -14.62 -31.18 29.32
CA SER A 168 -14.17 -32.22 30.24
C SER A 168 -15.35 -33.11 30.65
N GLY A 169 -15.12 -34.40 30.74
CA GLY A 169 -16.11 -35.36 31.28
C GLY A 169 -16.23 -35.32 32.80
N THR A 170 -15.50 -34.50 33.52
CA THR A 170 -15.53 -34.42 34.98
C THR A 170 -16.59 -33.42 35.43
N VAL A 171 -17.65 -33.94 36.05
CA VAL A 171 -18.74 -33.15 36.59
C VAL A 171 -18.25 -32.24 37.71
N GLY A 172 -18.67 -30.96 37.69
CA GLY A 172 -18.30 -29.98 38.73
C GLY A 172 -16.85 -29.48 38.67
N LEU A 173 -16.11 -29.78 37.61
CA LEU A 173 -14.79 -29.22 37.39
C LEU A 173 -14.91 -27.75 37.02
N ASN A 174 -14.36 -26.86 37.85
CA ASN A 174 -14.15 -25.46 37.49
C ASN A 174 -12.72 -25.30 37.00
N LEU A 175 -12.57 -24.78 35.79
CA LEU A 175 -11.26 -24.50 35.18
C LEU A 175 -11.00 -23.00 35.18
N PHE A 176 -9.76 -22.66 35.40
CA PHE A 176 -9.28 -21.27 35.32
C PHE A 176 -8.07 -21.21 34.39
N PHE A 177 -8.11 -20.27 33.48
CA PHE A 177 -7.01 -19.99 32.54
C PHE A 177 -6.53 -18.54 32.74
N ARG A 178 -5.24 -18.30 32.56
CA ARG A 178 -4.62 -16.97 32.55
C ARG A 178 -3.40 -16.95 31.65
N ALA A 179 -2.95 -15.77 31.23
CA ALA A 179 -1.62 -15.64 30.63
C ALA A 179 -0.55 -16.11 31.59
N LYS A 180 0.46 -16.86 31.11
CA LYS A 180 1.56 -17.31 31.95
C LYS A 180 2.30 -16.12 32.57
N GLY A 181 2.52 -16.18 33.89
CA GLY A 181 3.13 -15.11 34.66
C GLY A 181 2.16 -14.03 35.15
N SER A 182 0.88 -14.11 34.81
CA SER A 182 -0.15 -13.21 35.35
C SER A 182 -0.35 -13.42 36.86
N ALA A 183 -0.50 -12.34 37.60
CA ALA A 183 -0.81 -12.39 39.03
C ALA A 183 -2.30 -12.69 39.35
N VAL A 184 -3.14 -12.77 38.32
CA VAL A 184 -4.59 -13.03 38.48
C VAL A 184 -4.81 -14.41 39.06
N LYS A 185 -5.63 -14.51 40.11
CA LYS A 185 -5.99 -15.77 40.76
C LYS A 185 -7.45 -16.12 40.55
N PRO A 186 -7.82 -17.44 40.54
CA PRO A 186 -9.22 -17.82 40.51
C PRO A 186 -9.99 -17.23 41.70
N TYR A 187 -11.19 -16.73 41.43
CA TYR A 187 -12.13 -16.37 42.50
C TYR A 187 -12.63 -17.62 43.23
N GLY A 188 -12.68 -17.58 44.55
CA GLY A 188 -13.08 -18.73 45.36
C GLY A 188 -14.50 -19.23 45.03
N SER A 189 -14.70 -20.53 45.23
CA SER A 189 -15.87 -21.40 45.04
C SER A 189 -17.22 -20.72 44.77
N GLY A 190 -17.51 -20.39 43.54
CA GLY A 190 -18.81 -19.98 43.06
C GLY A 190 -18.85 -20.10 41.54
N ASN A 191 -19.93 -20.67 41.02
CA ASN A 191 -20.16 -20.79 39.59
C ASN A 191 -20.16 -19.42 38.91
N ILE A 192 -19.06 -18.99 38.36
CA ILE A 192 -18.99 -17.77 37.56
C ILE A 192 -18.31 -18.09 36.23
N ALA A 193 -19.11 -18.18 35.19
CA ALA A 193 -18.64 -17.93 33.86
C ALA A 193 -18.35 -16.42 33.78
N GLY A 194 -17.08 -16.00 33.82
CA GLY A 194 -16.68 -14.60 33.89
C GLY A 194 -15.69 -14.26 32.82
N TYR A 195 -15.99 -13.26 32.03
CA TYR A 195 -15.03 -12.60 31.13
C TYR A 195 -14.14 -11.65 31.97
N GLY A 196 -12.88 -12.01 32.10
CA GLY A 196 -11.92 -11.15 32.79
C GLY A 196 -11.12 -10.31 31.81
N SER A 197 -11.25 -9.00 31.86
CA SER A 197 -10.47 -8.06 31.05
C SER A 197 -8.97 -7.98 31.39
N SER A 198 -8.50 -8.76 32.36
CA SER A 198 -7.10 -8.79 32.80
C SER A 198 -6.52 -10.21 32.85
N GLY A 199 -7.02 -11.12 32.05
CA GLY A 199 -6.34 -12.35 31.77
C GLY A 199 -6.66 -13.56 32.63
N GLY A 200 -7.86 -13.69 33.19
CA GLY A 200 -8.31 -14.94 33.78
C GLY A 200 -9.76 -15.27 33.40
N VAL A 201 -10.02 -16.50 32.98
CA VAL A 201 -11.35 -17.01 32.63
C VAL A 201 -11.63 -18.26 33.46
N THR A 202 -12.81 -18.34 34.05
CA THR A 202 -13.28 -19.53 34.80
C THR A 202 -14.49 -20.11 34.10
N GLY A 203 -14.53 -21.41 33.90
CA GLY A 203 -15.66 -22.12 33.33
C GLY A 203 -15.91 -23.45 34.02
N ILE A 204 -17.14 -23.97 33.89
CA ILE A 204 -17.53 -25.30 34.36
C ILE A 204 -17.39 -26.27 33.21
N ALA A 205 -16.57 -27.28 33.40
CA ALA A 205 -16.36 -28.32 32.40
C ALA A 205 -17.31 -29.51 32.69
N GLY A 206 -18.41 -29.54 32.07
CA GLY A 206 -19.32 -30.66 32.04
C GLY A 206 -19.96 -30.75 30.65
N ASP A 207 -20.36 -29.60 30.14
CA ASP A 207 -21.00 -29.43 28.85
C ASP A 207 -20.14 -28.64 27.85
N GLY A 208 -18.88 -28.30 28.21
CA GLY A 208 -18.02 -27.42 27.44
C GLY A 208 -18.29 -25.94 27.68
N PHE A 209 -17.26 -25.13 27.61
CA PHE A 209 -17.38 -23.67 27.66
C PHE A 209 -16.39 -23.03 26.71
N THR A 210 -16.76 -21.86 26.21
CA THR A 210 -15.85 -21.04 25.40
C THR A 210 -15.17 -20.01 26.30
N CYS A 211 -13.86 -19.91 26.20
CA CYS A 211 -13.09 -18.84 26.83
C CYS A 211 -12.41 -17.96 25.80
N ILE A 212 -12.30 -16.68 26.15
CA ILE A 212 -11.56 -15.68 25.39
C ILE A 212 -10.44 -15.19 26.29
N ILE A 213 -9.20 -15.40 25.89
CA ILE A 213 -8.06 -15.15 26.76
C ILE A 213 -6.82 -14.75 25.96
N ASN A 214 -5.97 -13.93 26.58
CA ASN A 214 -4.68 -13.59 26.01
C ASN A 214 -3.59 -14.54 26.50
N THR A 215 -2.72 -14.97 25.60
CA THR A 215 -1.46 -15.62 25.96
C THR A 215 -0.47 -14.58 26.52
N ASN A 216 0.64 -15.06 27.08
CA ASN A 216 1.81 -14.22 27.32
C ASN A 216 2.58 -13.98 25.98
N GLU A 217 3.68 -13.26 26.06
CA GLU A 217 4.56 -12.93 24.91
C GLU A 217 5.14 -14.15 24.19
N ASN A 218 5.14 -15.32 24.82
CA ASN A 218 5.64 -16.57 24.25
C ASN A 218 4.52 -17.49 23.75
N GLY A 219 3.27 -17.02 23.68
CA GLY A 219 2.14 -17.85 23.23
C GLY A 219 1.64 -18.84 24.28
N VAL A 220 1.93 -18.63 25.57
CA VAL A 220 1.64 -19.59 26.66
C VAL A 220 0.56 -19.08 27.61
N LEU A 221 -0.36 -19.99 27.94
CA LEU A 221 -1.34 -19.85 29.03
C LEU A 221 -0.89 -20.70 30.24
N GLU A 222 -1.39 -20.35 31.40
CA GLU A 222 -1.43 -21.25 32.58
C GLU A 222 -2.87 -21.61 32.89
N TYR A 223 -3.08 -22.84 33.33
CA TYR A 223 -4.39 -23.31 33.73
C TYR A 223 -4.34 -24.08 35.04
N THR A 224 -5.46 -24.12 35.74
CA THR A 224 -5.67 -24.89 36.96
C THR A 224 -7.16 -25.26 37.11
N GLY A 225 -7.50 -26.13 38.04
CA GLY A 225 -8.88 -26.52 38.31
C GLY A 225 -9.11 -26.81 39.78
N ASN A 226 -10.38 -26.78 40.22
CA ASN A 226 -10.79 -26.97 41.60
C ASN A 226 -10.60 -28.41 42.15
N THR A 227 -10.45 -29.37 41.27
CA THR A 227 -10.28 -30.78 41.60
C THR A 227 -9.31 -31.47 40.62
N THR A 228 -8.90 -32.68 40.98
CA THR A 228 -8.09 -33.50 40.10
C THR A 228 -8.96 -33.98 38.91
N SER A 229 -8.49 -33.75 37.71
CA SER A 229 -9.10 -34.24 36.48
C SER A 229 -8.03 -34.62 35.47
N THR A 230 -8.35 -35.63 34.70
CA THR A 230 -7.57 -36.04 33.52
C THR A 230 -8.51 -36.11 32.32
N GLY A 231 -8.02 -35.80 31.14
CA GLY A 231 -8.87 -35.86 29.93
C GLY A 231 -9.67 -34.58 29.68
N ILE A 232 -9.14 -33.43 30.07
CA ILE A 232 -9.65 -32.13 29.64
C ILE A 232 -9.14 -31.90 28.21
N ASN A 233 -10.06 -31.59 27.32
CA ASN A 233 -9.78 -31.32 25.91
C ASN A 233 -10.07 -29.85 25.61
N TYR A 234 -9.39 -29.31 24.62
CA TYR A 234 -9.67 -27.96 24.13
C TYR A 234 -9.60 -27.91 22.60
N THR A 235 -10.28 -26.92 22.02
CA THR A 235 -10.21 -26.59 20.60
C THR A 235 -10.01 -25.10 20.45
N ILE A 236 -8.95 -24.69 19.78
CA ILE A 236 -8.74 -23.29 19.43
C ILE A 236 -9.66 -22.97 18.26
N GLN A 237 -10.72 -22.20 18.49
CA GLN A 237 -11.68 -21.81 17.47
C GLN A 237 -11.12 -20.71 16.57
N ALA A 238 -10.52 -19.70 17.18
CA ALA A 238 -9.88 -18.59 16.48
C ALA A 238 -8.82 -17.92 17.36
N TYR A 239 -7.92 -17.18 16.74
CA TYR A 239 -6.92 -16.37 17.45
C TYR A 239 -6.55 -15.13 16.64
N GLN A 240 -6.05 -14.12 17.33
CA GLN A 240 -5.57 -12.87 16.76
C GLN A 240 -4.31 -12.41 17.49
N LYS A 241 -3.25 -12.11 16.75
CA LYS A 241 -2.04 -11.49 17.31
C LYS A 241 -2.40 -10.10 17.87
N LEU A 242 -1.91 -9.80 19.06
CA LEU A 242 -2.06 -8.47 19.67
C LEU A 242 -0.80 -7.65 19.40
N ALA A 243 -0.99 -6.40 19.08
CA ALA A 243 0.10 -5.45 18.88
C ALA A 243 0.88 -5.18 20.19
#